data_28fa53ca8d36a0a31eb7c6f3fa5b4593
#
_entry.id   28fa53ca8d36a0a31eb7c6f3fa5b4593
#
_cell.length_a   1.000
_cell.length_b   1.000
_cell.length_c   1.000
_cell.angle_alpha   90.00
_cell.angle_beta   90.00
_cell.angle_gamma   90.00
#
_symmetry.space_group_name_H-M   'P 1'
#
loop_
_entity.id
_entity.type
_entity.pdbx_description
1 polymer ?
#
loop_
_entity_poly.entity_id
_entity_poly.type
_entity_poly.pdbx_seq_one_letter_code
_entity_poly.pdbx_strand_id
1 'polypeptide(L)'
;GNTDQAEDTDSSTSDTSGNSSHSNEEGTTQKKAKKDISSREDAEIRTKAIKKITDQLAEEDAPDGSDKTSTFIPKIYNDTRLAMKNNKEYIAGYVYFNQTDSAWNQNGYCIAKAGCGPTSMAVVITSLTGKWVTPLDTAIWGYQHGFYSRAGSAHEMIPAMAAAYGLKCQGAGTDYNAIKKALKEGKPVVCLMGPGYFTRGGHFMVLVAIDKNDCVTVADVGSRARSAYKYRLSDVIAQSKGASAGGPFWIMS
;
A
#
# COMPACT_ATOMS: atom_id res chain seq x y z
N GLY A 1 -12.65 -19.59 61.07
CA GLY A 1 -13.52 -18.94 62.00
C GLY A 1 -13.95 -17.60 61.46
N ASN A 2 -15.17 -17.56 61.10
CA ASN A 2 -16.22 -16.54 61.32
C ASN A 2 -16.01 -15.16 60.76
N THR A 3 -16.86 -14.81 59.78
CA THR A 3 -18.18 -14.13 59.87
C THR A 3 -18.04 -12.70 60.41
N ASP A 4 -18.59 -11.64 59.83
CA ASP A 4 -19.91 -11.29 59.34
C ASP A 4 -19.81 -9.90 58.70
N GLN A 5 -20.54 -9.65 57.58
CA GLN A 5 -21.75 -8.84 57.40
C GLN A 5 -21.61 -7.38 57.92
N ALA A 6 -22.02 -6.41 57.24
CA ALA A 6 -23.10 -6.03 56.39
C ALA A 6 -23.20 -4.51 56.40
N GLU A 7 -23.81 -4.03 55.35
CA GLU A 7 -24.89 -3.04 55.16
C GLU A 7 -24.52 -1.55 55.07
N ASP A 8 -24.85 -1.11 53.93
CA ASP A 8 -25.86 -0.10 53.47
C ASP A 8 -25.62 1.37 53.79
N THR A 9 -25.72 2.18 52.77
CA THR A 9 -26.79 3.08 52.34
C THR A 9 -26.22 4.15 51.40
N ASP A 10 -26.71 4.16 50.20
CA ASP A 10 -27.71 5.04 49.58
C ASP A 10 -27.38 6.55 49.54
N SER A 11 -27.31 7.12 48.39
CA SER A 11 -28.15 8.14 47.77
C SER A 11 -27.47 8.93 46.65
N SER A 12 -27.94 8.71 45.49
CA SER A 12 -28.69 9.60 44.59
C SER A 12 -28.00 10.84 43.99
N THR A 13 -28.25 10.87 42.68
CA THR A 13 -28.48 12.02 41.80
C THR A 13 -27.24 12.72 41.26
N SER A 14 -27.08 13.02 40.00
CA SER A 14 -27.98 13.36 38.91
C SER A 14 -27.17 13.54 37.61
N ASP A 15 -27.79 13.17 36.54
CA ASP A 15 -27.72 13.71 35.18
C ASP A 15 -26.60 14.68 34.81
N THR A 16 -25.86 14.33 33.77
CA THR A 16 -25.90 15.15 32.54
C THR A 16 -25.41 14.37 31.32
N SER A 17 -26.31 14.28 30.36
CA SER A 17 -26.10 13.91 28.96
C SER A 17 -24.94 14.66 28.31
N GLY A 18 -24.01 13.91 27.77
CA GLY A 18 -23.03 14.38 26.82
C GLY A 18 -23.07 13.50 25.58
N ASN A 19 -24.00 13.82 24.72
CA ASN A 19 -24.11 13.26 23.37
C ASN A 19 -22.94 13.76 22.54
N SER A 20 -21.90 12.99 22.30
CA SER A 20 -20.89 13.31 21.31
C SER A 20 -21.12 12.48 20.06
N SER A 21 -21.81 13.11 19.14
CA SER A 21 -21.91 12.74 17.73
C SER A 21 -20.53 12.72 17.06
N HIS A 22 -19.94 11.54 16.93
CA HIS A 22 -18.65 11.36 16.20
C HIS A 22 -18.75 10.39 15.02
N SER A 23 -19.96 10.11 14.51
CA SER A 23 -20.16 9.10 13.46
C SER A 23 -20.43 9.64 12.04
N ASN A 24 -20.48 10.94 11.81
CA ASN A 24 -20.89 11.49 10.50
C ASN A 24 -19.75 12.06 9.62
N GLU A 25 -18.56 12.31 10.16
CA GLU A 25 -17.47 12.89 9.35
C GLU A 25 -16.71 11.86 8.51
N GLU A 26 -16.55 10.63 8.99
CA GLU A 26 -15.84 9.57 8.24
C GLU A 26 -16.61 9.11 6.99
N GLY A 27 -17.93 9.00 7.08
CA GLY A 27 -18.77 8.60 5.95
C GLY A 27 -18.79 9.63 4.81
N THR A 28 -18.64 10.89 5.12
CA THR A 28 -18.65 11.99 4.14
C THR A 28 -17.31 12.09 3.42
N THR A 29 -16.21 11.85 4.12
CA THR A 29 -14.86 11.88 3.56
C THR A 29 -14.62 10.71 2.60
N GLN A 30 -15.14 9.54 2.90
CA GLN A 30 -15.04 8.35 2.04
C GLN A 30 -15.85 8.46 0.74
N LYS A 31 -17.05 9.05 0.79
CA LYS A 31 -17.87 9.34 -0.42
C LYS A 31 -17.20 10.38 -1.31
N LYS A 32 -16.53 11.38 -0.73
CA LYS A 32 -15.83 12.42 -1.45
C LYS A 32 -14.59 11.87 -2.18
N ALA A 33 -13.82 10.99 -1.55
CA ALA A 33 -12.67 10.32 -2.17
C ALA A 33 -13.05 9.51 -3.42
N LYS A 34 -14.18 8.79 -3.38
CA LYS A 34 -14.68 7.99 -4.51
C LYS A 34 -15.16 8.85 -5.68
N LYS A 35 -15.76 10.02 -5.41
CA LYS A 35 -16.23 10.96 -6.43
C LYS A 35 -15.04 11.67 -7.11
N ASP A 36 -13.95 11.83 -6.39
CA ASP A 36 -12.75 12.53 -6.83
C ASP A 36 -11.90 11.74 -7.86
N ILE A 37 -12.07 10.43 -7.95
CA ILE A 37 -11.34 9.57 -8.90
C ILE A 37 -11.95 9.62 -10.31
N SER A 38 -13.19 10.06 -10.48
CA SER A 38 -13.98 9.84 -11.70
C SER A 38 -14.19 11.06 -12.62
N SER A 39 -13.70 12.26 -12.29
CA SER A 39 -13.95 13.42 -13.13
C SER A 39 -12.83 13.71 -14.15
N ARG A 40 -13.20 14.12 -15.35
CA ARG A 40 -12.31 14.38 -16.49
C ARG A 40 -11.39 15.58 -16.27
N GLU A 41 -11.88 16.63 -15.62
CA GLU A 41 -11.10 17.82 -15.25
C GLU A 41 -10.01 17.50 -14.22
N ASP A 42 -10.32 16.58 -13.33
CA ASP A 42 -9.36 16.08 -12.36
C ASP A 42 -8.22 15.26 -12.99
N ALA A 43 -8.47 14.61 -14.13
CA ALA A 43 -7.45 13.89 -14.87
C ALA A 43 -6.42 14.82 -15.52
N GLU A 44 -6.84 15.99 -16.01
CA GLU A 44 -5.93 16.98 -16.61
C GLU A 44 -5.06 17.69 -15.57
N ILE A 45 -5.65 18.03 -14.42
CA ILE A 45 -4.91 18.60 -13.28
C ILE A 45 -3.88 17.59 -12.76
N ARG A 46 -4.27 16.33 -12.69
CA ARG A 46 -3.37 15.22 -12.33
C ARG A 46 -2.18 15.13 -13.27
N THR A 47 -2.43 15.12 -14.58
CA THR A 47 -1.40 14.96 -15.59
C THR A 47 -0.33 16.05 -15.48
N LYS A 48 -0.72 17.30 -15.25
CA LYS A 48 0.21 18.42 -15.06
C LYS A 48 1.02 18.32 -13.77
N ALA A 49 0.37 17.95 -12.67
CA ALA A 49 1.04 17.78 -11.37
C ALA A 49 2.02 16.60 -11.38
N ILE A 50 1.66 15.50 -12.02
CA ILE A 50 2.49 14.31 -12.18
C ILE A 50 3.78 14.63 -12.92
N LYS A 51 3.69 15.29 -14.07
CA LYS A 51 4.88 15.60 -14.86
C LYS A 51 5.92 16.33 -14.03
N LYS A 52 5.49 17.34 -13.30
CA LYS A 52 6.40 18.13 -12.44
C LYS A 52 7.02 17.30 -11.32
N ILE A 53 6.25 16.42 -10.68
CA ILE A 53 6.74 15.57 -9.58
C ILE A 53 7.65 14.46 -10.13
N THR A 54 7.27 13.85 -11.24
CA THR A 54 8.07 12.78 -11.87
C THR A 54 9.43 13.29 -12.31
N ASP A 55 9.48 14.47 -12.93
CA ASP A 55 10.73 15.09 -13.36
C ASP A 55 11.65 15.39 -12.16
N GLN A 56 11.10 15.91 -11.05
CA GLN A 56 11.85 16.18 -9.82
C GLN A 56 12.38 14.92 -9.14
N LEU A 57 11.54 13.90 -8.99
CA LEU A 57 11.91 12.67 -8.28
C LEU A 57 12.88 11.78 -9.07
N ALA A 58 12.86 11.88 -10.39
CA ALA A 58 13.75 11.12 -11.25
C ALA A 58 15.21 11.62 -11.18
N GLU A 59 15.41 12.89 -10.84
CA GLU A 59 16.74 13.46 -10.64
C GLU A 59 17.32 13.10 -9.27
N GLU A 60 16.45 12.93 -8.25
CA GLU A 60 16.89 12.76 -6.86
C GLU A 60 17.21 11.29 -6.49
N ASP A 61 16.56 10.31 -7.10
CA ASP A 61 16.66 8.90 -6.67
C ASP A 61 16.49 7.91 -7.84
N ALA A 62 17.01 8.27 -9.01
CA ALA A 62 17.03 7.35 -10.15
C ALA A 62 17.79 6.08 -9.77
N PRO A 63 17.26 4.88 -10.09
CA PRO A 63 17.99 3.65 -9.87
C PRO A 63 19.34 3.77 -10.59
N ASP A 64 20.43 3.57 -9.85
CA ASP A 64 21.75 3.56 -10.44
C ASP A 64 21.83 2.40 -11.44
N GLY A 65 21.85 2.71 -12.72
CA GLY A 65 22.01 1.74 -13.80
C GLY A 65 23.41 1.15 -13.89
N SER A 66 24.25 1.36 -12.88
CA SER A 66 25.63 0.88 -12.86
C SER A 66 25.77 -0.58 -12.40
N ASP A 67 24.70 -1.22 -11.92
CA ASP A 67 24.73 -2.64 -11.62
C ASP A 67 24.83 -3.45 -12.92
N LYS A 68 26.02 -3.99 -13.16
CA LYS A 68 26.39 -4.74 -14.36
C LYS A 68 25.65 -6.07 -14.52
N THR A 69 24.88 -6.48 -13.52
CA THR A 69 24.03 -7.69 -13.58
C THR A 69 22.61 -7.36 -14.02
N SER A 70 22.29 -6.11 -14.16
CA SER A 70 20.96 -5.60 -14.40
C SER A 70 20.72 -5.44 -15.90
N THR A 71 19.87 -6.28 -16.42
CA THR A 71 19.27 -6.10 -17.73
C THR A 71 18.36 -4.88 -17.71
N PHE A 72 18.74 -3.85 -18.44
CA PHE A 72 17.95 -2.73 -18.91
C PHE A 72 16.71 -2.36 -18.10
N ILE A 73 16.80 -1.34 -17.28
CA ILE A 73 15.64 -0.63 -16.74
C ILE A 73 15.14 0.32 -17.84
N PRO A 74 13.95 0.11 -18.42
CA PRO A 74 13.42 1.09 -19.35
C PRO A 74 13.14 2.39 -18.59
N LYS A 75 13.94 3.41 -18.80
CA LYS A 75 13.69 4.78 -18.35
C LYS A 75 12.50 5.36 -19.13
N ILE A 76 11.34 4.77 -18.99
CA ILE A 76 10.13 5.26 -19.61
C ILE A 76 9.37 6.02 -18.54
N TYR A 77 9.46 7.33 -18.60
CA TYR A 77 8.60 8.20 -17.84
C TYR A 77 7.19 8.09 -18.38
N ASN A 78 6.27 7.76 -17.54
CA ASN A 78 4.86 7.81 -17.85
C ASN A 78 4.26 8.97 -17.09
N ASP A 79 3.90 10.02 -17.77
CA ASP A 79 3.31 11.26 -17.23
C ASP A 79 2.01 11.04 -16.45
N THR A 80 1.45 9.84 -16.50
CA THR A 80 0.21 9.49 -15.80
C THR A 80 0.44 8.63 -14.56
N ARG A 81 1.68 8.39 -14.12
CA ARG A 81 1.96 7.47 -13.03
C ARG A 81 1.62 7.98 -11.66
N LEU A 82 2.12 9.16 -11.32
CA LEU A 82 1.84 9.79 -10.04
C LEU A 82 0.97 11.00 -10.25
N ALA A 83 -0.07 11.14 -9.43
CA ALA A 83 -0.97 12.26 -9.43
C ALA A 83 -1.26 12.72 -8.02
N MET A 84 -1.32 14.03 -7.83
CA MET A 84 -1.77 14.65 -6.59
C MET A 84 -3.17 15.21 -6.76
N LYS A 85 -4.07 14.86 -5.83
CA LYS A 85 -5.39 15.45 -5.74
C LYS A 85 -5.84 15.52 -4.29
N ASN A 86 -6.23 16.70 -3.83
CA ASN A 86 -6.67 16.90 -2.44
C ASN A 86 -5.71 16.31 -1.41
N ASN A 87 -4.40 16.52 -1.60
CA ASN A 87 -3.31 15.94 -0.79
C ASN A 87 -3.25 14.40 -0.81
N LYS A 88 -3.84 13.75 -1.82
CA LYS A 88 -3.77 12.32 -2.05
C LYS A 88 -3.03 12.03 -3.33
N GLU A 89 -2.20 11.00 -3.30
CA GLU A 89 -1.42 10.56 -4.46
C GLU A 89 -2.07 9.34 -5.12
N TYR A 90 -1.93 9.25 -6.44
CA TYR A 90 -2.46 8.14 -7.24
C TYR A 90 -1.41 7.68 -8.24
N ILE A 91 -1.40 6.39 -8.52
CA ILE A 91 -0.57 5.75 -9.53
C ILE A 91 -1.40 4.76 -10.33
N ALA A 92 -1.48 4.92 -11.64
CA ALA A 92 -2.30 4.08 -12.54
C ALA A 92 -3.75 3.88 -12.02
N GLY A 93 -4.33 4.91 -11.40
CA GLY A 93 -5.68 4.85 -10.81
C GLY A 93 -5.76 4.26 -9.40
N TYR A 94 -4.67 3.75 -8.86
CA TYR A 94 -4.57 3.27 -7.48
C TYR A 94 -4.15 4.39 -6.54
N VAL A 95 -4.68 4.37 -5.32
CA VAL A 95 -4.18 5.25 -4.26
C VAL A 95 -2.76 4.85 -3.93
N TYR A 96 -1.85 5.82 -3.92
CA TYR A 96 -0.46 5.62 -3.56
C TYR A 96 -0.18 6.09 -2.14
N PHE A 97 0.52 5.26 -1.40
CA PHE A 97 1.10 5.61 -0.10
C PHE A 97 2.60 5.39 -0.11
N ASN A 98 3.34 6.31 0.50
CA ASN A 98 4.76 6.11 0.76
C ASN A 98 4.98 5.83 2.25
N GLN A 99 5.68 4.75 2.57
CA GLN A 99 5.94 4.35 3.95
C GLN A 99 6.74 5.39 4.75
N THR A 100 7.49 6.25 4.07
CA THR A 100 8.34 7.27 4.72
C THR A 100 7.60 8.54 5.08
N ASP A 101 6.35 8.73 4.63
CA ASP A 101 5.60 9.94 4.91
C ASP A 101 5.35 10.12 6.41
N SER A 102 5.48 11.36 6.89
CA SER A 102 5.41 11.69 8.32
C SER A 102 4.03 11.42 8.94
N ALA A 103 2.97 11.41 8.13
CA ALA A 103 1.60 11.22 8.60
C ALA A 103 1.39 9.93 9.41
N TRP A 104 2.11 8.86 9.11
CA TRP A 104 2.03 7.56 9.81
C TRP A 104 3.28 7.17 10.59
N ASN A 105 4.27 8.04 10.68
CA ASN A 105 5.53 7.76 11.37
C ASN A 105 5.64 8.38 12.76
N GLN A 106 4.53 8.82 13.36
CA GLN A 106 4.52 9.50 14.65
C GLN A 106 4.20 8.58 15.84
N ASN A 107 3.82 7.32 15.59
CA ASN A 107 3.21 6.42 16.58
C ASN A 107 4.11 5.23 17.00
N GLY A 108 5.39 5.25 16.68
CA GLY A 108 6.35 4.25 17.13
C GLY A 108 6.30 2.89 16.44
N TYR A 109 5.50 2.71 15.38
CA TYR A 109 5.42 1.46 14.61
C TYR A 109 6.56 1.25 13.62
N CYS A 110 7.48 2.20 13.49
CA CYS A 110 8.64 2.10 12.59
C CYS A 110 8.29 1.90 11.10
N ILE A 111 7.19 2.49 10.62
CA ILE A 111 6.67 2.25 9.29
C ILE A 111 7.66 2.69 8.21
N ALA A 112 8.38 3.80 8.41
CA ALA A 112 9.38 4.28 7.46
C ALA A 112 10.46 3.24 7.13
N LYS A 113 10.86 2.41 8.10
CA LYS A 113 11.92 1.40 7.92
C LYS A 113 11.39 0.02 7.61
N ALA A 114 10.32 -0.39 8.29
CA ALA A 114 9.85 -1.77 8.31
C ALA A 114 8.46 -1.96 7.67
N GLY A 115 7.78 -0.86 7.34
CA GLY A 115 6.36 -0.86 7.00
C GLY A 115 6.04 -1.08 5.52
N CYS A 116 6.93 -1.59 4.70
CA CYS A 116 6.64 -1.83 3.28
C CYS A 116 5.47 -2.82 3.08
N GLY A 117 5.36 -3.87 3.89
CA GLY A 117 4.24 -4.81 3.86
C GLY A 117 2.90 -4.15 4.18
N PRO A 118 2.73 -3.54 5.36
CA PRO A 118 1.52 -2.81 5.71
C PRO A 118 1.17 -1.71 4.71
N THR A 119 2.15 -0.94 4.23
CA THR A 119 1.91 0.13 3.27
C THR A 119 1.43 -0.41 1.92
N SER A 120 2.01 -1.50 1.42
CA SER A 120 1.55 -2.17 0.20
C SER A 120 0.11 -2.66 0.33
N MET A 121 -0.25 -3.24 1.48
CA MET A 121 -1.61 -3.65 1.75
C MET A 121 -2.58 -2.47 1.86
N ALA A 122 -2.16 -1.35 2.44
CA ALA A 122 -2.96 -0.11 2.47
C ALA A 122 -3.27 0.40 1.07
N VAL A 123 -2.30 0.37 0.14
CA VAL A 123 -2.51 0.71 -1.28
C VAL A 123 -3.61 -0.16 -1.88
N VAL A 124 -3.51 -1.46 -1.74
CA VAL A 124 -4.45 -2.42 -2.33
C VAL A 124 -5.83 -2.32 -1.68
N ILE A 125 -5.90 -2.32 -0.36
CA ILE A 125 -7.17 -2.29 0.38
C ILE A 125 -7.93 -0.99 0.09
N THR A 126 -7.28 0.16 0.21
CA THR A 126 -7.90 1.45 -0.07
C THR A 126 -8.39 1.53 -1.52
N SER A 127 -7.57 1.08 -2.47
CA SER A 127 -7.89 1.16 -3.90
C SER A 127 -9.04 0.22 -4.30
N LEU A 128 -9.07 -1.00 -3.80
CA LEU A 128 -10.08 -2.00 -4.16
C LEU A 128 -11.39 -1.83 -3.38
N THR A 129 -11.33 -1.45 -2.12
CA THR A 129 -12.54 -1.33 -1.28
C THR A 129 -13.18 0.06 -1.34
N GLY A 130 -12.41 1.08 -1.70
CA GLY A 130 -12.80 2.49 -1.63
C GLY A 130 -12.91 3.02 -0.20
N LYS A 131 -12.48 2.25 0.81
CA LYS A 131 -12.35 2.70 2.20
C LYS A 131 -10.96 3.29 2.38
N TRP A 132 -10.88 4.41 3.11
CA TRP A 132 -9.60 5.03 3.42
C TRP A 132 -8.91 4.26 4.55
N VAL A 133 -7.99 3.38 4.19
CA VAL A 133 -7.20 2.56 5.12
C VAL A 133 -5.74 2.94 4.92
N THR A 134 -5.16 3.56 5.94
CA THR A 134 -3.81 4.13 5.86
C THR A 134 -2.73 3.10 6.19
N PRO A 135 -1.45 3.39 5.87
CA PRO A 135 -0.33 2.57 6.34
C PRO A 135 -0.27 2.40 7.86
N LEU A 136 -0.75 3.39 8.63
CA LEU A 136 -0.84 3.26 10.08
C LEU A 136 -1.91 2.23 10.48
N ASP A 137 -3.09 2.28 9.86
CA ASP A 137 -4.17 1.33 10.14
C ASP A 137 -3.73 -0.11 9.88
N THR A 138 -3.09 -0.36 8.74
CA THR A 138 -2.60 -1.70 8.40
C THR A 138 -1.42 -2.15 9.25
N ALA A 139 -0.53 -1.24 9.64
CA ALA A 139 0.55 -1.55 10.56
C ALA A 139 0.04 -1.92 11.96
N ILE A 140 -0.95 -1.20 12.48
CA ILE A 140 -1.61 -1.51 13.75
C ILE A 140 -2.27 -2.87 13.68
N TRP A 141 -3.04 -3.13 12.63
CA TRP A 141 -3.68 -4.44 12.42
C TRP A 141 -2.65 -5.57 12.39
N GLY A 142 -1.59 -5.41 11.61
CA GLY A 142 -0.52 -6.39 11.50
C GLY A 142 0.19 -6.65 12.82
N TYR A 143 0.46 -5.61 13.59
CA TYR A 143 1.07 -5.70 14.92
C TYR A 143 0.15 -6.44 15.92
N GLN A 144 -1.12 -6.06 15.97
CA GLN A 144 -2.09 -6.68 16.87
C GLN A 144 -2.33 -8.17 16.58
N HIS A 145 -2.16 -8.59 15.33
CA HIS A 145 -2.32 -9.98 14.92
C HIS A 145 -1.00 -10.78 14.89
N GLY A 146 0.11 -10.17 15.31
CA GLY A 146 1.41 -10.84 15.37
C GLY A 146 2.12 -11.02 14.02
N PHE A 147 1.69 -10.31 12.97
CA PHE A 147 2.27 -10.40 11.63
C PHE A 147 3.27 -9.30 11.30
N TYR A 148 3.31 -8.23 12.09
CA TYR A 148 4.17 -7.08 11.84
C TYR A 148 4.92 -6.66 13.10
N SER A 149 6.17 -6.28 12.92
CA SER A 149 7.02 -5.72 13.96
C SER A 149 8.03 -4.74 13.36
N ARG A 150 8.89 -4.17 14.20
CA ARG A 150 10.02 -3.34 13.74
C ARG A 150 11.03 -4.09 12.86
N ALA A 151 10.96 -5.41 12.81
CA ALA A 151 11.79 -6.26 11.97
C ALA A 151 11.19 -6.52 10.59
N GLY A 152 9.95 -6.09 10.35
CA GLY A 152 9.23 -6.29 9.10
C GLY A 152 7.94 -7.10 9.26
N SER A 153 7.49 -7.67 8.16
CA SER A 153 6.21 -8.39 8.06
C SER A 153 6.42 -9.87 7.78
N ALA A 154 5.64 -10.71 8.45
CA ALA A 154 5.50 -12.11 8.07
C ALA A 154 4.79 -12.21 6.70
N HIS A 155 5.14 -13.22 5.92
CA HIS A 155 4.54 -13.44 4.58
C HIS A 155 3.05 -13.75 4.68
N GLU A 156 2.65 -14.45 5.73
CA GLU A 156 1.27 -14.82 6.04
C GLU A 156 0.37 -13.60 6.28
N MET A 157 0.94 -12.44 6.61
CA MET A 157 0.19 -11.20 6.75
C MET A 157 -0.58 -10.84 5.49
N ILE A 158 -0.01 -11.11 4.32
CA ILE A 158 -0.59 -10.70 3.05
C ILE A 158 -1.96 -11.36 2.82
N PRO A 159 -2.09 -12.70 2.79
CA PRO A 159 -3.40 -13.33 2.64
C PRO A 159 -4.32 -13.10 3.85
N ALA A 160 -3.79 -13.06 5.07
CA ALA A 160 -4.61 -12.87 6.27
C ALA A 160 -5.25 -11.47 6.31
N MET A 161 -4.48 -10.43 6.00
CA MET A 161 -5.01 -9.07 5.95
C MET A 161 -6.00 -8.88 4.79
N ALA A 162 -5.71 -9.45 3.61
CA ALA A 162 -6.63 -9.43 2.50
C ALA A 162 -8.01 -9.99 2.90
N ALA A 163 -8.03 -11.16 3.52
CA ALA A 163 -9.26 -11.78 4.00
C ALA A 163 -9.98 -10.92 5.05
N ALA A 164 -9.27 -10.34 5.99
CA ALA A 164 -9.83 -9.49 7.04
C ALA A 164 -10.53 -8.24 6.47
N TYR A 165 -10.05 -7.72 5.36
CA TYR A 165 -10.66 -6.57 4.66
C TYR A 165 -11.60 -6.95 3.52
N GLY A 166 -11.94 -8.24 3.39
CA GLY A 166 -12.92 -8.73 2.42
C GLY A 166 -12.40 -8.85 0.98
N LEU A 167 -11.10 -8.91 0.80
CA LEU A 167 -10.46 -9.13 -0.49
C LEU A 167 -10.19 -10.61 -0.73
N LYS A 168 -10.17 -10.99 -2.00
CA LYS A 168 -9.64 -12.28 -2.45
C LYS A 168 -8.14 -12.15 -2.67
N CYS A 169 -7.38 -13.11 -2.17
CA CYS A 169 -5.95 -13.22 -2.35
C CYS A 169 -5.61 -14.57 -2.98
N GLN A 170 -4.96 -14.55 -4.12
CA GLN A 170 -4.47 -15.74 -4.81
C GLN A 170 -2.95 -15.70 -4.83
N GLY A 171 -2.30 -16.66 -4.17
CA GLY A 171 -0.86 -16.86 -4.31
C GLY A 171 -0.52 -17.31 -5.72
N ALA A 172 0.41 -16.62 -6.37
CA ALA A 172 0.83 -16.91 -7.73
C ALA A 172 2.27 -17.44 -7.81
N GLY A 173 2.97 -17.55 -6.68
CA GLY A 173 4.38 -17.89 -6.71
C GLY A 173 5.14 -16.96 -7.65
N THR A 174 5.87 -17.54 -8.61
CA THR A 174 6.59 -16.83 -9.67
C THR A 174 6.00 -17.13 -11.07
N ASP A 175 4.72 -17.46 -11.14
CA ASP A 175 4.04 -17.78 -12.39
C ASP A 175 3.86 -16.53 -13.24
N TYR A 176 4.72 -16.37 -14.25
CA TYR A 176 4.71 -15.23 -15.18
C TYR A 176 3.34 -15.04 -15.84
N ASN A 177 2.74 -16.11 -16.36
CA ASN A 177 1.49 -16.02 -17.10
C ASN A 177 0.32 -15.66 -16.20
N ALA A 178 0.25 -16.22 -14.99
CA ALA A 178 -0.78 -15.89 -14.03
C ALA A 178 -0.70 -14.41 -13.59
N ILE A 179 0.51 -13.92 -13.32
CA ILE A 179 0.76 -12.53 -12.94
C ILE A 179 0.39 -11.58 -14.08
N LYS A 180 0.85 -11.85 -15.29
CA LYS A 180 0.55 -11.08 -16.49
C LYS A 180 -0.96 -11.02 -16.75
N LYS A 181 -1.63 -12.15 -16.68
CA LYS A 181 -3.09 -12.23 -16.86
C LYS A 181 -3.83 -11.37 -15.84
N ALA A 182 -3.47 -11.48 -14.57
CA ALA A 182 -4.08 -10.70 -13.50
C ALA A 182 -3.94 -9.20 -13.73
N LEU A 183 -2.74 -8.74 -14.07
CA LEU A 183 -2.49 -7.32 -14.37
C LEU A 183 -3.26 -6.83 -15.59
N LYS A 184 -3.39 -7.64 -16.64
CA LYS A 184 -4.23 -7.32 -17.81
C LYS A 184 -5.71 -7.22 -17.46
N GLU A 185 -6.18 -7.97 -16.48
CA GLU A 185 -7.55 -7.91 -15.95
C GLU A 185 -7.76 -6.77 -14.95
N GLY A 186 -6.73 -5.94 -14.71
CA GLY A 186 -6.81 -4.83 -13.76
C GLY A 186 -6.72 -5.24 -12.30
N LYS A 187 -6.21 -6.43 -12.00
CA LYS A 187 -5.98 -6.91 -10.64
C LYS A 187 -4.57 -6.54 -10.18
N PRO A 188 -4.41 -5.85 -9.04
CA PRO A 188 -3.10 -5.55 -8.51
C PRO A 188 -2.43 -6.80 -7.94
N VAL A 189 -1.09 -6.79 -7.95
CA VAL A 189 -0.28 -7.90 -7.46
C VAL A 189 0.69 -7.37 -6.42
N VAL A 190 0.54 -7.78 -5.17
CA VAL A 190 1.53 -7.53 -4.12
C VAL A 190 2.72 -8.45 -4.35
N CYS A 191 3.92 -7.93 -4.24
CA CYS A 191 5.12 -8.73 -4.42
C CYS A 191 6.19 -8.44 -3.38
N LEU A 192 6.99 -9.48 -3.07
CA LEU A 192 8.16 -9.41 -2.21
C LEU A 192 9.41 -9.48 -3.08
N MET A 193 10.18 -8.38 -3.08
CA MET A 193 11.41 -8.25 -3.83
C MET A 193 12.62 -8.62 -2.98
N GLY A 194 13.61 -9.24 -3.61
CA GLY A 194 14.95 -9.44 -3.09
C GLY A 194 15.95 -8.44 -3.67
N PRO A 195 17.25 -8.67 -3.45
CA PRO A 195 18.30 -7.77 -3.94
C PRO A 195 18.19 -7.52 -5.44
N GLY A 196 18.21 -6.24 -5.82
CA GLY A 196 18.06 -5.81 -7.20
C GLY A 196 17.70 -4.33 -7.29
N TYR A 197 16.84 -3.96 -8.23
CA TYR A 197 16.43 -2.58 -8.48
C TYR A 197 15.77 -1.88 -7.30
N PHE A 198 15.03 -2.64 -6.47
CA PHE A 198 14.10 -2.09 -5.49
C PHE A 198 14.64 -2.13 -4.06
N THR A 199 15.59 -3.00 -3.78
CA THR A 199 16.09 -3.22 -2.42
C THR A 199 17.42 -3.96 -2.44
N ARG A 200 18.17 -3.84 -1.35
CA ARG A 200 19.34 -4.67 -1.07
C ARG A 200 19.02 -5.90 -0.20
N GLY A 201 17.88 -5.90 0.45
CA GLY A 201 17.45 -6.97 1.36
C GLY A 201 16.12 -7.57 0.95
N GLY A 202 15.03 -7.04 1.47
CA GLY A 202 13.66 -7.43 1.18
C GLY A 202 12.75 -6.22 1.13
N HIS A 203 11.79 -6.21 0.19
CA HIS A 203 10.89 -5.07 0.04
C HIS A 203 9.55 -5.51 -0.56
N PHE A 204 8.47 -5.21 0.13
CA PHE A 204 7.13 -5.36 -0.43
C PHE A 204 6.76 -4.13 -1.27
N MET A 205 6.12 -4.37 -2.39
CA MET A 205 5.58 -3.35 -3.26
C MET A 205 4.37 -3.90 -4.03
N VAL A 206 3.75 -3.07 -4.89
CA VAL A 206 2.55 -3.47 -5.63
C VAL A 206 2.74 -3.24 -7.13
N LEU A 207 2.47 -4.25 -7.94
CA LEU A 207 2.32 -4.10 -9.38
C LEU A 207 0.89 -3.68 -9.66
N VAL A 208 0.70 -2.55 -10.36
CA VAL A 208 -0.62 -1.94 -10.55
C VAL A 208 -1.10 -1.86 -11.98
N ALA A 209 -0.22 -2.05 -12.96
CA ALA A 209 -0.58 -2.09 -14.37
C ALA A 209 0.49 -2.82 -15.19
N ILE A 210 0.12 -3.23 -16.40
CA ILE A 210 1.03 -3.79 -17.39
C ILE A 210 0.69 -3.22 -18.75
N ASP A 211 1.71 -2.93 -19.55
CA ASP A 211 1.53 -2.44 -20.92
C ASP A 211 1.67 -3.57 -21.97
N LYS A 212 1.49 -3.19 -23.23
CA LYS A 212 1.57 -4.12 -24.37
C LYS A 212 2.96 -4.77 -24.56
N ASN A 213 3.99 -4.20 -23.95
CA ASN A 213 5.37 -4.69 -24.03
C ASN A 213 5.75 -5.51 -22.78
N ASP A 214 4.77 -5.92 -21.97
CA ASP A 214 4.97 -6.63 -20.71
C ASP A 214 5.81 -5.86 -19.69
N CYS A 215 5.77 -4.52 -19.76
CA CYS A 215 6.37 -3.65 -18.79
C CYS A 215 5.31 -3.25 -17.74
N VAL A 216 5.66 -3.38 -16.47
CA VAL A 216 4.77 -3.13 -15.35
C VAL A 216 4.97 -1.75 -14.76
N THR A 217 3.87 -1.14 -14.33
CA THR A 217 3.87 0.03 -13.45
C THR A 217 3.90 -0.45 -12.01
N VAL A 218 4.81 0.09 -11.22
CA VAL A 218 5.04 -0.31 -9.83
C VAL A 218 4.66 0.81 -8.89
N ALA A 219 3.82 0.51 -7.93
CA ALA A 219 3.65 1.33 -6.73
C ALA A 219 4.72 0.88 -5.72
N ASP A 220 5.91 1.46 -5.81
CA ASP A 220 6.97 1.25 -4.84
C ASP A 220 6.71 2.14 -3.62
N VAL A 221 6.27 1.52 -2.56
CA VAL A 221 5.88 2.22 -1.33
C VAL A 221 7.06 2.82 -0.56
N GLY A 222 8.27 2.51 -0.95
CA GLY A 222 9.50 3.07 -0.38
C GLY A 222 10.12 4.18 -1.22
N SER A 223 9.69 4.36 -2.47
CA SER A 223 10.30 5.34 -3.37
C SER A 223 9.35 5.81 -4.46
N ARG A 224 9.08 7.11 -4.47
CA ARG A 224 8.35 7.76 -5.55
C ARG A 224 9.14 7.74 -6.85
N ALA A 225 10.45 7.91 -6.76
CA ALA A 225 11.34 7.90 -7.93
C ALA A 225 11.31 6.54 -8.64
N ARG A 226 11.44 5.43 -7.91
CA ARG A 226 11.35 4.10 -8.49
C ARG A 226 9.96 3.81 -9.06
N SER A 227 8.91 4.40 -8.51
CA SER A 227 7.54 4.30 -9.05
C SER A 227 7.34 5.06 -10.36
N ALA A 228 8.24 5.97 -10.72
CA ALA A 228 8.20 6.73 -11.96
C ALA A 228 8.65 5.93 -13.20
N TYR A 229 9.30 4.77 -13.02
CA TYR A 229 9.77 3.92 -14.10
C TYR A 229 8.84 2.75 -14.35
N LYS A 230 8.89 2.21 -15.56
CA LYS A 230 8.35 0.88 -15.90
C LYS A 230 9.47 -0.15 -15.89
N TYR A 231 9.10 -1.37 -15.52
CA TYR A 231 10.03 -2.49 -15.42
C TYR A 231 9.50 -3.67 -16.23
N ARG A 232 10.38 -4.43 -16.86
CA ARG A 232 9.97 -5.68 -17.48
C ARG A 232 9.45 -6.63 -16.40
N LEU A 233 8.31 -7.25 -16.64
CA LEU A 233 7.75 -8.21 -15.67
C LEU A 233 8.73 -9.36 -15.39
N SER A 234 9.45 -9.83 -16.42
CA SER A 234 10.46 -10.87 -16.25
C SER A 234 11.59 -10.48 -15.29
N ASP A 235 12.05 -9.22 -15.33
CA ASP A 235 13.08 -8.71 -14.43
C ASP A 235 12.56 -8.60 -12.98
N VAL A 236 11.32 -8.15 -12.83
CA VAL A 236 10.67 -8.10 -11.50
C VAL A 236 10.56 -9.50 -10.90
N ILE A 237 10.11 -10.47 -11.67
CA ILE A 237 10.02 -11.86 -11.19
C ILE A 237 11.40 -12.42 -10.85
N ALA A 238 12.41 -12.18 -11.70
CA ALA A 238 13.76 -12.65 -11.47
C ALA A 238 14.41 -12.09 -10.19
N GLN A 239 14.02 -10.87 -9.79
CA GLN A 239 14.52 -10.21 -8.57
C GLN A 239 13.63 -10.44 -7.34
N SER A 240 12.60 -11.25 -7.45
CA SER A 240 11.75 -11.57 -6.30
C SER A 240 12.49 -12.42 -5.26
N LYS A 241 12.08 -12.27 -4.00
CA LYS A 241 12.58 -13.05 -2.88
C LYS A 241 11.61 -14.18 -2.60
N GLY A 242 12.10 -15.39 -2.44
CA GLY A 242 11.27 -16.53 -2.06
C GLY A 242 10.43 -16.26 -0.81
N ALA A 243 9.16 -16.62 -0.85
CA ALA A 243 8.22 -16.38 0.22
C ALA A 243 7.28 -17.56 0.43
N SER A 244 6.83 -17.73 1.68
CA SER A 244 5.76 -18.64 2.06
C SER A 244 4.37 -18.07 1.70
N ALA A 245 3.31 -18.74 2.14
CA ALA A 245 1.92 -18.29 2.04
C ALA A 245 1.45 -17.97 0.59
N GLY A 246 2.00 -18.68 -0.40
CA GLY A 246 1.65 -18.50 -1.82
C GLY A 246 2.42 -17.42 -2.55
N GLY A 247 3.34 -16.72 -1.87
CA GLY A 247 4.19 -15.70 -2.47
C GLY A 247 5.32 -16.27 -3.34
N PRO A 248 6.19 -15.40 -3.88
CA PRO A 248 6.34 -13.98 -3.56
C PRO A 248 5.41 -13.02 -4.31
N PHE A 249 4.49 -13.52 -5.11
CA PHE A 249 3.47 -12.71 -5.80
C PHE A 249 2.07 -13.14 -5.36
N TRP A 250 1.24 -12.17 -4.95
CA TRP A 250 -0.13 -12.38 -4.50
C TRP A 250 -1.08 -11.48 -5.30
N ILE A 251 -1.99 -12.11 -6.03
CA ILE A 251 -3.01 -11.43 -6.83
C ILE A 251 -4.18 -11.05 -5.94
N MET A 252 -4.61 -9.80 -6.02
CA MET A 252 -5.70 -9.25 -5.21
C MET A 252 -6.93 -8.89 -6.05
N SER A 253 -8.10 -9.16 -5.51
CA SER A 253 -9.35 -8.75 -6.13
C SER A 253 -10.49 -8.61 -5.12
#